data_8f1dec5c348bb100adbd0f35fb3bfd6c
#
_entry.id   8f1dec5c348bb100adbd0f35fb3bfd6c
#
_cell.length_a   1.000
_cell.length_b   1.000
_cell.length_c   1.000
_cell.angle_alpha   90.00
_cell.angle_beta   90.00
_cell.angle_gamma   90.00
#
_symmetry.space_group_name_H-M   'P 1'
#
loop_
_entity.id
_entity.type
_entity.pdbx_description
1 polymer ?
#
loop_
_entity_poly.entity_id
_entity_poly.type
_entity_poly.pdbx_seq_one_letter_code
_entity_poly.pdbx_strand_id
1 'polypeptide(L)'
;MTSEIRLAFEHPDARSKAGAPEIADRISLRDHIVEVDIGAFQQERGKTQRVCFNIVVEVRPLSEVSDDVDRILSYDKVSEAIAVELAKERLNLLETLAERIAERILLEPQALRVFVRIEKLDRGPGALGVEIVRSAKDFSVEPAEHLQVGPRPQIICLSNDAIASASLSGWLDTLSVSDTPSIICVDLPVDGKSLTGHAMVDRRIALLSIEQNAWVLASKDDRCVVVGSKTELDWAIKHNELCVWAPSKMVLDATQPPKGPVSDTLGLALWLGHSLNAKHVMAIGSFDSEQDDPLILFRGVGPDAL
;
A
#
# COMPACT_ATOMS: atom_id res chain seq x y z
N MET A 1 -2.54 -17.67 -29.60
CA MET A 1 -3.30 -17.10 -28.47
C MET A 1 -3.94 -18.14 -27.54
N THR A 2 -4.49 -19.23 -28.03
CA THR A 2 -5.19 -20.25 -27.21
C THR A 2 -4.30 -21.06 -26.25
N SER A 3 -3.02 -21.25 -26.54
CA SER A 3 -2.10 -22.05 -25.72
C SER A 3 -1.66 -21.37 -24.42
N GLU A 4 -1.43 -20.07 -24.44
CA GLU A 4 -0.93 -19.31 -23.27
C GLU A 4 -2.00 -19.11 -22.19
N ILE A 5 -3.24 -18.81 -22.61
CA ILE A 5 -4.37 -18.65 -21.67
C ILE A 5 -4.65 -19.98 -20.98
N ARG A 6 -4.64 -21.08 -21.74
CA ARG A 6 -4.85 -22.42 -21.19
C ARG A 6 -3.78 -22.75 -20.14
N LEU A 7 -2.52 -22.45 -20.41
CA LEU A 7 -1.41 -22.69 -19.49
C LEU A 7 -1.52 -21.92 -18.17
N ALA A 8 -2.11 -20.74 -18.16
CA ALA A 8 -2.29 -19.95 -16.94
C ALA A 8 -3.21 -20.65 -15.91
N PHE A 9 -4.19 -21.42 -16.39
CA PHE A 9 -5.21 -22.06 -15.55
C PHE A 9 -5.10 -23.59 -15.50
N GLU A 10 -4.11 -24.20 -16.17
CA GLU A 10 -3.83 -25.63 -16.10
C GLU A 10 -2.89 -25.99 -14.94
N HIS A 11 -2.82 -27.30 -14.68
CA HIS A 11 -1.90 -27.87 -13.68
C HIS A 11 -0.43 -27.53 -13.98
N PRO A 12 0.43 -27.31 -12.97
CA PRO A 12 1.85 -26.99 -13.14
C PRO A 12 2.63 -27.89 -14.09
N ASP A 13 2.27 -29.19 -14.19
CA ASP A 13 2.92 -30.16 -15.09
C ASP A 13 2.68 -29.87 -16.58
N ALA A 14 1.50 -29.38 -16.95
CA ALA A 14 1.21 -29.00 -18.33
C ALA A 14 2.02 -27.78 -18.75
N ARG A 15 2.29 -26.93 -17.81
CA ARG A 15 3.07 -25.70 -17.91
C ARG A 15 4.56 -25.95 -18.14
N SER A 16 5.14 -26.91 -17.42
CA SER A 16 6.56 -27.29 -17.57
C SER A 16 6.86 -27.90 -18.94
N LYS A 17 5.87 -28.53 -19.57
CA LYS A 17 5.98 -29.18 -20.89
C LYS A 17 5.87 -28.21 -22.07
N ALA A 18 5.35 -26.99 -21.85
CA ALA A 18 5.09 -26.05 -22.94
C ALA A 18 6.26 -25.14 -23.30
N GLY A 19 7.44 -25.31 -22.66
CA GLY A 19 8.68 -24.67 -23.09
C GLY A 19 8.66 -23.15 -23.05
N ALA A 20 8.22 -22.54 -21.93
CA ALA A 20 8.41 -21.12 -21.74
C ALA A 20 9.91 -20.82 -21.59
N PRO A 21 10.48 -19.87 -22.37
CA PRO A 21 11.91 -19.62 -22.38
C PRO A 21 12.44 -18.94 -21.12
N GLU A 22 11.57 -18.49 -20.22
CA GLU A 22 11.95 -17.87 -18.95
C GLU A 22 11.17 -18.52 -17.80
N ILE A 23 11.90 -18.91 -16.75
CA ILE A 23 11.30 -19.33 -15.48
C ILE A 23 10.78 -18.05 -14.81
N ALA A 24 9.48 -18.00 -14.57
CA ALA A 24 8.84 -16.91 -13.86
C ALA A 24 8.06 -17.45 -12.64
N ASP A 25 8.15 -16.74 -11.55
CA ASP A 25 7.29 -17.01 -10.40
C ASP A 25 5.87 -16.50 -10.67
N ARG A 26 4.88 -17.00 -9.94
CA ARG A 26 3.48 -16.65 -10.16
C ARG A 26 2.78 -16.30 -8.87
N ILE A 27 2.03 -15.21 -8.94
CA ILE A 27 1.04 -14.82 -7.94
C ILE A 27 -0.34 -15.03 -8.56
N SER A 28 -1.26 -15.62 -7.82
CA SER A 28 -2.60 -15.89 -8.33
C SER A 28 -3.69 -15.52 -7.33
N LEU A 29 -4.73 -14.86 -7.86
CA LEU A 29 -6.02 -14.69 -7.22
C LEU A 29 -7.00 -15.63 -7.92
N ARG A 30 -7.71 -16.47 -7.16
CA ARG A 30 -8.64 -17.46 -7.70
C ARG A 30 -10.01 -17.34 -7.06
N ASP A 31 -11.04 -17.58 -7.90
CA ASP A 31 -12.44 -17.65 -7.47
C ASP A 31 -12.90 -16.42 -6.65
N HIS A 32 -12.36 -15.25 -7.00
CA HIS A 32 -12.78 -14.00 -6.37
C HIS A 32 -14.11 -13.55 -6.99
N ILE A 33 -15.19 -13.66 -6.21
CA ILE A 33 -16.54 -13.36 -6.65
C ILE A 33 -16.98 -12.02 -6.13
N VAL A 34 -17.44 -11.15 -7.04
CA VAL A 34 -17.96 -9.80 -6.73
C VAL A 34 -19.32 -9.62 -7.39
N GLU A 35 -20.24 -8.95 -6.71
CA GLU A 35 -21.51 -8.52 -7.28
C GLU A 35 -21.33 -7.19 -8.03
N VAL A 36 -21.59 -7.18 -9.34
CA VAL A 36 -21.29 -6.06 -10.23
C VAL A 36 -22.45 -5.76 -11.15
N ASP A 37 -22.77 -4.47 -11.37
CA ASP A 37 -23.61 -4.03 -12.47
C ASP A 37 -22.75 -3.88 -13.74
N ILE A 38 -22.69 -4.91 -14.56
CA ILE A 38 -21.93 -4.96 -15.81
C ILE A 38 -22.73 -5.68 -16.90
N GLY A 39 -22.65 -5.17 -18.12
CA GLY A 39 -23.26 -5.83 -19.29
C GLY A 39 -23.74 -4.84 -20.34
N ALA A 40 -23.74 -5.29 -21.60
CA ALA A 40 -24.12 -4.48 -22.76
C ALA A 40 -25.64 -4.39 -22.95
N PHE A 41 -26.38 -5.38 -22.47
CA PHE A 41 -27.81 -5.46 -22.71
C PHE A 41 -28.59 -4.57 -21.73
N GLN A 42 -29.67 -3.96 -22.24
CA GLN A 42 -30.54 -3.10 -21.45
C GLN A 42 -31.14 -3.82 -20.22
N GLN A 43 -31.38 -5.12 -20.33
CA GLN A 43 -31.90 -5.94 -19.23
C GLN A 43 -30.91 -6.15 -18.07
N GLU A 44 -29.62 -5.91 -18.30
CA GLU A 44 -28.55 -6.02 -17.31
C GLU A 44 -28.32 -4.72 -16.54
N ARG A 45 -28.85 -3.61 -17.04
CA ARG A 45 -28.65 -2.29 -16.42
C ARG A 45 -29.41 -2.15 -15.12
N GLY A 46 -28.72 -1.65 -14.07
CA GLY A 46 -29.30 -1.47 -12.74
C GLY A 46 -29.54 -2.76 -11.98
N LYS A 47 -28.93 -3.87 -12.42
CA LYS A 47 -28.97 -5.16 -11.72
C LYS A 47 -27.56 -5.66 -11.51
N THR A 48 -27.23 -6.00 -10.29
CA THR A 48 -25.98 -6.70 -9.99
C THR A 48 -26.07 -8.17 -10.41
N GLN A 49 -24.94 -8.72 -10.80
CA GLN A 49 -24.73 -10.13 -11.10
C GLN A 49 -23.39 -10.56 -10.52
N ARG A 50 -23.27 -11.83 -10.16
CA ARG A 50 -22.01 -12.38 -9.66
C ARG A 50 -21.03 -12.57 -10.81
N VAL A 51 -19.85 -11.99 -10.63
CA VAL A 51 -18.74 -12.10 -11.56
C VAL A 51 -17.55 -12.70 -10.84
N CYS A 52 -16.98 -13.75 -11.40
CA CYS A 52 -15.82 -14.46 -10.88
C CYS A 52 -14.56 -13.99 -11.60
N PHE A 53 -13.55 -13.64 -10.84
CA PHE A 53 -12.24 -13.22 -11.31
C PHE A 53 -11.20 -14.28 -10.97
N ASN A 54 -10.44 -14.69 -11.98
CA ASN A 54 -9.28 -15.55 -11.84
C ASN A 54 -8.10 -14.85 -12.53
N ILE A 55 -7.08 -14.45 -11.75
CA ILE A 55 -5.95 -13.68 -12.26
C ILE A 55 -4.66 -14.37 -11.87
N VAL A 56 -3.75 -14.50 -12.84
CA VAL A 56 -2.40 -15.00 -12.62
C VAL A 56 -1.42 -13.95 -13.13
N VAL A 57 -0.49 -13.55 -12.27
CA VAL A 57 0.58 -12.61 -12.61
C VAL A 57 1.90 -13.35 -12.59
N GLU A 58 2.59 -13.38 -13.72
CA GLU A 58 3.98 -13.80 -13.77
C GLU A 58 4.87 -12.65 -13.34
N VAL A 59 5.72 -12.91 -12.35
CA VAL A 59 6.59 -11.92 -11.75
C VAL A 59 8.05 -12.26 -11.96
N ARG A 60 8.90 -11.24 -11.94
CA ARG A 60 10.34 -11.42 -12.00
C ARG A 60 10.81 -12.21 -10.77
N PRO A 61 11.57 -13.31 -10.95
CA PRO A 61 12.15 -14.01 -9.84
C PRO A 61 13.06 -13.11 -9.01
N LEU A 62 13.04 -13.26 -7.70
CA LEU A 62 13.98 -12.56 -6.83
C LEU A 62 15.40 -13.10 -7.07
N SER A 63 16.36 -12.19 -7.25
CA SER A 63 17.77 -12.55 -7.42
C SER A 63 18.40 -13.11 -6.14
N GLU A 64 17.83 -12.75 -4.99
CA GLU A 64 18.25 -13.22 -3.67
C GLU A 64 17.01 -13.62 -2.88
N VAL A 65 17.12 -14.71 -2.15
CA VAL A 65 16.07 -15.15 -1.22
C VAL A 65 16.08 -14.21 -0.02
N SER A 66 15.08 -13.35 0.05
CA SER A 66 14.87 -12.40 1.15
C SER A 66 13.41 -12.47 1.56
N ASP A 67 13.16 -12.61 2.86
CA ASP A 67 11.83 -12.54 3.45
C ASP A 67 11.41 -11.08 3.66
N ASP A 68 11.36 -10.33 2.53
CA ASP A 68 11.07 -8.90 2.50
C ASP A 68 9.85 -8.63 1.63
N VAL A 69 8.74 -8.27 2.27
CA VAL A 69 7.44 -8.02 1.64
C VAL A 69 7.46 -6.85 0.63
N ASP A 70 8.35 -5.89 0.79
CA ASP A 70 8.46 -4.75 -0.12
C ASP A 70 9.19 -5.09 -1.43
N ARG A 71 9.83 -6.24 -1.50
CA ARG A 71 10.54 -6.71 -2.70
C ARG A 71 9.69 -7.58 -3.62
N ILE A 72 8.55 -8.03 -3.15
CA ILE A 72 7.62 -8.87 -3.92
C ILE A 72 6.41 -8.06 -4.39
N LEU A 73 5.73 -8.52 -5.42
CA LEU A 73 4.41 -8.00 -5.77
C LEU A 73 3.41 -8.47 -4.71
N SER A 74 2.77 -7.52 -4.00
CA SER A 74 1.70 -7.86 -3.07
C SER A 74 0.49 -8.40 -3.84
N TYR A 75 -0.08 -9.50 -3.35
CA TYR A 75 -1.34 -10.04 -3.89
C TYR A 75 -2.53 -9.07 -3.69
N ASP A 76 -2.44 -8.14 -2.72
CA ASP A 76 -3.45 -7.09 -2.53
C ASP A 76 -3.54 -6.17 -3.74
N LYS A 77 -2.43 -5.93 -4.46
CA LYS A 77 -2.42 -5.15 -5.71
C LYS A 77 -3.31 -5.77 -6.79
N VAL A 78 -3.44 -7.10 -6.80
CA VAL A 78 -4.30 -7.79 -7.76
C VAL A 78 -5.77 -7.58 -7.43
N SER A 79 -6.16 -7.73 -6.16
CA SER A 79 -7.54 -7.49 -5.72
C SER A 79 -7.92 -6.00 -5.80
N GLU A 80 -6.98 -5.10 -5.49
CA GLU A 80 -7.16 -3.67 -5.63
C GLU A 80 -7.39 -3.25 -7.08
N ALA A 81 -6.65 -3.82 -8.04
CA ALA A 81 -6.85 -3.53 -9.45
C ALA A 81 -8.30 -3.81 -9.89
N ILE A 82 -8.90 -4.89 -9.41
CA ILE A 82 -10.30 -5.21 -9.65
C ILE A 82 -11.21 -4.15 -9.02
N ALA A 83 -11.04 -3.89 -7.72
CA ALA A 83 -11.90 -2.97 -6.97
C ALA A 83 -11.89 -1.56 -7.55
N VAL A 84 -10.70 -1.04 -7.89
CA VAL A 84 -10.55 0.30 -8.48
C VAL A 84 -11.22 0.40 -9.84
N GLU A 85 -11.05 -0.58 -10.73
CA GLU A 85 -11.67 -0.53 -12.05
C GLU A 85 -13.19 -0.67 -12.00
N LEU A 86 -13.72 -1.45 -11.05
CA LEU A 86 -15.16 -1.57 -10.82
C LEU A 86 -15.77 -0.30 -10.23
N ALA A 87 -15.01 0.45 -9.41
CA ALA A 87 -15.49 1.68 -8.76
C ALA A 87 -15.48 2.91 -9.67
N LYS A 88 -14.67 2.93 -10.75
CA LYS A 88 -14.53 4.10 -11.62
C LYS A 88 -15.79 4.43 -12.40
N GLU A 89 -16.36 3.44 -13.04
CA GLU A 89 -17.56 3.58 -13.88
C GLU A 89 -18.21 2.24 -14.15
N ARG A 90 -19.49 2.27 -14.49
CA ARG A 90 -20.18 1.10 -15.00
C ARG A 90 -19.69 0.74 -16.41
N LEU A 91 -19.20 -0.48 -16.59
CA LEU A 91 -18.74 -0.99 -17.87
C LEU A 91 -19.81 -1.86 -18.56
N ASN A 92 -19.78 -1.86 -19.89
CA ASN A 92 -20.66 -2.72 -20.69
C ASN A 92 -20.02 -4.08 -21.03
N LEU A 93 -18.70 -4.12 -21.15
CA LEU A 93 -17.95 -5.26 -21.68
C LEU A 93 -16.99 -5.83 -20.64
N LEU A 94 -16.98 -7.15 -20.48
CA LEU A 94 -15.97 -7.85 -19.67
C LEU A 94 -14.57 -7.70 -20.28
N GLU A 95 -14.49 -7.63 -21.61
CA GLU A 95 -13.26 -7.41 -22.35
C GLU A 95 -12.57 -6.10 -21.93
N THR A 96 -13.33 -5.00 -21.85
CA THR A 96 -12.82 -3.71 -21.41
C THR A 96 -12.36 -3.75 -19.94
N LEU A 97 -13.13 -4.44 -19.09
CA LEU A 97 -12.76 -4.61 -17.68
C LEU A 97 -11.46 -5.40 -17.55
N ALA A 98 -11.35 -6.51 -18.31
CA ALA A 98 -10.16 -7.36 -18.30
C ALA A 98 -8.90 -6.60 -18.75
N GLU A 99 -9.01 -5.81 -19.84
CA GLU A 99 -7.91 -4.95 -20.32
C GLU A 99 -7.44 -3.97 -19.23
N ARG A 100 -8.36 -3.22 -18.65
CA ARG A 100 -8.04 -2.20 -17.64
C ARG A 100 -7.41 -2.81 -16.38
N ILE A 101 -7.89 -3.97 -15.94
CA ILE A 101 -7.29 -4.70 -14.82
C ILE A 101 -5.87 -5.15 -15.18
N ALA A 102 -5.66 -5.71 -16.37
CA ALA A 102 -4.35 -6.15 -16.82
C ALA A 102 -3.37 -4.98 -16.93
N GLU A 103 -3.79 -3.86 -17.53
CA GLU A 103 -2.99 -2.63 -17.63
C GLU A 103 -2.56 -2.13 -16.25
N ARG A 104 -3.50 -2.07 -15.29
CA ARG A 104 -3.22 -1.62 -13.93
C ARG A 104 -2.21 -2.50 -13.21
N ILE A 105 -2.33 -3.82 -13.33
CA ILE A 105 -1.38 -4.76 -12.73
C ILE A 105 0.00 -4.64 -13.38
N LEU A 106 0.07 -4.42 -14.69
CA LEU A 106 1.32 -4.27 -15.44
C LEU A 106 2.04 -2.93 -15.16
N LEU A 107 1.42 -1.98 -14.47
CA LEU A 107 2.13 -0.81 -13.92
C LEU A 107 3.09 -1.18 -12.79
N GLU A 108 2.89 -2.32 -12.13
CA GLU A 108 3.79 -2.78 -11.08
C GLU A 108 5.10 -3.31 -11.70
N PRO A 109 6.26 -2.80 -11.27
CA PRO A 109 7.55 -3.09 -11.94
C PRO A 109 7.98 -4.57 -11.87
N GLN A 110 7.40 -5.33 -10.94
CA GLN A 110 7.65 -6.76 -10.80
C GLN A 110 6.84 -7.61 -11.79
N ALA A 111 5.71 -7.08 -12.31
CA ALA A 111 4.81 -7.81 -13.20
C ALA A 111 5.41 -7.92 -14.60
N LEU A 112 5.52 -9.14 -15.12
CA LEU A 112 6.01 -9.42 -16.46
C LEU A 112 4.87 -9.71 -17.45
N ARG A 113 3.90 -10.51 -17.00
CA ARG A 113 2.76 -10.95 -17.79
C ARG A 113 1.56 -11.23 -16.89
N VAL A 114 0.37 -10.85 -17.35
CA VAL A 114 -0.88 -11.03 -16.62
C VAL A 114 -1.86 -11.83 -17.45
N PHE A 115 -2.45 -12.85 -16.82
CA PHE A 115 -3.55 -13.65 -17.35
C PHE A 115 -4.81 -13.27 -16.57
N VAL A 116 -5.84 -12.84 -17.26
CA VAL A 116 -7.09 -12.40 -16.64
C VAL A 116 -8.22 -13.23 -17.22
N ARG A 117 -8.97 -13.92 -16.37
CA ARG A 117 -10.23 -14.58 -16.70
C ARG A 117 -11.33 -13.95 -15.86
N ILE A 118 -12.39 -13.49 -16.52
CA ILE A 118 -13.57 -12.89 -15.88
C ILE A 118 -14.81 -13.62 -16.41
N GLU A 119 -15.64 -14.12 -15.51
CA GLU A 119 -16.80 -14.97 -15.86
C GLU A 119 -18.04 -14.50 -15.13
N LYS A 120 -19.16 -14.35 -15.85
CA LYS A 120 -20.49 -14.15 -15.28
C LYS A 120 -21.06 -15.50 -14.83
N LEU A 121 -21.49 -15.57 -13.58
CA LEU A 121 -22.00 -16.81 -12.98
C LEU A 121 -23.52 -16.94 -13.08
N ASP A 122 -24.24 -15.85 -13.30
CA ASP A 122 -25.71 -15.80 -13.27
C ASP A 122 -26.33 -15.75 -14.67
N ARG A 123 -25.54 -15.97 -15.73
CA ARG A 123 -25.99 -15.89 -17.12
C ARG A 123 -25.60 -17.13 -17.91
N GLY A 124 -26.57 -17.71 -18.58
CA GLY A 124 -26.39 -18.84 -19.49
C GLY A 124 -26.32 -20.22 -18.82
N PRO A 125 -25.97 -21.25 -19.57
CA PRO A 125 -25.95 -22.66 -19.11
C PRO A 125 -24.70 -23.00 -18.29
N GLY A 126 -23.82 -22.04 -18.02
CA GLY A 126 -22.58 -22.17 -17.28
C GLY A 126 -21.93 -20.81 -17.05
N ALA A 127 -20.68 -20.80 -16.60
CA ALA A 127 -19.90 -19.57 -16.49
C ALA A 127 -19.51 -19.08 -17.89
N LEU A 128 -19.90 -17.86 -18.24
CA LEU A 128 -19.59 -17.23 -19.52
C LEU A 128 -18.71 -16.02 -19.31
N GLY A 129 -17.58 -15.96 -20.00
CA GLY A 129 -16.65 -14.86 -19.77
C GLY A 129 -15.59 -14.70 -20.83
N VAL A 130 -14.58 -13.96 -20.49
CA VAL A 130 -13.43 -13.61 -21.31
C VAL A 130 -12.14 -14.05 -20.64
N GLU A 131 -11.15 -14.43 -21.45
CA GLU A 131 -9.80 -14.70 -21.00
C GLU A 131 -8.84 -13.90 -21.88
N ILE A 132 -7.96 -13.14 -21.24
CA ILE A 132 -6.92 -12.37 -21.93
C ILE A 132 -5.55 -12.63 -21.33
N VAL A 133 -4.51 -12.40 -22.12
CA VAL A 133 -3.11 -12.37 -21.67
C VAL A 133 -2.50 -11.08 -22.16
N ARG A 134 -1.79 -10.38 -21.26
CA ARG A 134 -1.05 -9.16 -21.60
C ARG A 134 0.35 -9.22 -21.02
N SER A 135 1.30 -8.64 -21.72
CA SER A 135 2.72 -8.61 -21.33
C SER A 135 3.18 -7.18 -21.15
N ALA A 136 4.03 -6.93 -20.17
CA ALA A 136 4.66 -5.63 -19.97
C ALA A 136 5.47 -5.15 -21.20
N LYS A 137 5.94 -6.09 -22.05
CA LYS A 137 6.66 -5.78 -23.28
C LYS A 137 5.76 -5.17 -24.37
N ASP A 138 4.46 -5.45 -24.33
CA ASP A 138 3.47 -4.98 -25.30
C ASP A 138 2.92 -3.59 -24.94
N PHE A 139 3.12 -3.18 -23.69
CA PHE A 139 2.76 -1.86 -23.19
C PHE A 139 4.04 -1.05 -23.05
N SER A 140 4.26 -0.08 -23.96
CA SER A 140 5.21 1.01 -23.74
C SER A 140 4.61 1.95 -22.69
N VAL A 141 4.61 1.51 -21.44
CA VAL A 141 4.22 2.36 -20.33
C VAL A 141 5.42 3.28 -20.09
N GLU A 142 5.33 4.53 -20.52
CA GLU A 142 6.07 5.57 -19.82
C GLU A 142 5.73 5.42 -18.34
N PRO A 143 6.72 5.48 -17.42
CA PRO A 143 6.42 5.44 -16.00
C PRO A 143 5.51 6.63 -15.69
N ALA A 144 4.22 6.40 -15.79
CA ALA A 144 3.24 7.33 -15.28
C ALA A 144 3.59 7.49 -13.80
N GLU A 145 3.87 8.73 -13.40
CA GLU A 145 3.89 9.10 -11.99
C GLU A 145 2.73 8.35 -11.35
N HIS A 146 3.05 7.45 -10.42
CA HIS A 146 2.04 6.64 -9.74
C HIS A 146 1.00 7.60 -9.18
N LEU A 147 -0.06 7.83 -9.91
CA LEU A 147 -1.25 8.43 -9.36
C LEU A 147 -1.68 7.49 -8.25
N GLN A 148 -1.30 7.83 -7.03
CA GLN A 148 -1.77 7.14 -5.82
C GLN A 148 -3.29 7.32 -5.80
N VAL A 149 -3.99 6.35 -6.37
CA VAL A 149 -5.45 6.27 -6.37
C VAL A 149 -5.85 5.62 -5.04
N GLY A 150 -5.62 6.34 -3.96
CA GLY A 150 -5.95 5.90 -2.63
C GLY A 150 -6.30 7.10 -1.74
N PRO A 151 -6.91 6.89 -0.58
CA PRO A 151 -7.15 7.95 0.36
C PRO A 151 -5.82 8.58 0.79
N ARG A 152 -5.77 9.91 0.81
CA ARG A 152 -4.60 10.65 1.28
C ARG A 152 -4.60 10.62 2.81
N PRO A 153 -3.55 10.08 3.46
CA PRO A 153 -3.49 10.03 4.92
C PRO A 153 -3.23 11.42 5.52
N GLN A 154 -3.43 11.52 6.82
CA GLN A 154 -2.85 12.54 7.68
C GLN A 154 -1.72 11.92 8.51
N ILE A 155 -0.67 12.69 8.76
CA ILE A 155 0.44 12.28 9.61
C ILE A 155 0.30 13.01 10.94
N ILE A 156 0.32 12.30 12.04
CA ILE A 156 0.25 12.86 13.41
C ILE A 156 1.59 12.61 14.07
N CYS A 157 2.38 13.66 14.27
CA CYS A 157 3.67 13.57 14.94
C CYS A 157 3.50 13.90 16.43
N LEU A 158 3.77 12.94 17.30
CA LEU A 158 3.64 13.07 18.75
C LEU A 158 5.00 13.25 19.40
N SER A 159 5.17 14.35 20.10
CA SER A 159 6.34 14.58 20.96
C SER A 159 6.27 13.70 22.22
N ASN A 160 7.36 13.61 22.99
CA ASN A 160 7.40 12.80 24.20
C ASN A 160 6.42 13.28 25.29
N ASP A 161 6.20 14.60 25.41
CA ASP A 161 5.19 15.17 26.29
C ASP A 161 3.76 14.88 25.82
N ALA A 162 3.51 14.84 24.51
CA ALA A 162 2.24 14.42 23.97
C ALA A 162 1.94 12.91 24.25
N ILE A 163 2.93 12.04 24.08
CA ILE A 163 2.80 10.60 24.41
C ILE A 163 2.55 10.38 25.92
N ALA A 164 3.06 11.26 26.77
CA ALA A 164 2.87 11.23 28.23
C ALA A 164 1.56 11.91 28.67
N SER A 165 0.85 12.60 27.79
CA SER A 165 -0.34 13.37 28.10
C SER A 165 -1.52 12.51 28.51
N ALA A 166 -2.32 12.97 29.47
CA ALA A 166 -3.61 12.39 29.79
C ALA A 166 -4.63 12.50 28.64
N SER A 167 -4.42 13.41 27.69
CA SER A 167 -5.30 13.61 26.52
C SER A 167 -5.05 12.59 25.39
N LEU A 168 -3.98 11.79 25.45
CA LEU A 168 -3.60 10.84 24.43
C LEU A 168 -4.74 9.91 23.99
N SER A 169 -5.42 9.27 24.97
CA SER A 169 -6.54 8.36 24.66
C SER A 169 -7.67 9.07 23.92
N GLY A 170 -8.03 10.31 24.31
CA GLY A 170 -9.05 11.09 23.61
C GLY A 170 -8.67 11.45 22.17
N TRP A 171 -7.38 11.73 21.90
CA TRP A 171 -6.90 11.93 20.53
C TRP A 171 -6.98 10.64 19.70
N LEU A 172 -6.58 9.51 20.27
CA LEU A 172 -6.70 8.21 19.62
C LEU A 172 -8.16 7.85 19.33
N ASP A 173 -9.10 8.20 20.23
CA ASP A 173 -10.54 8.05 20.00
C ASP A 173 -10.98 8.86 18.77
N THR A 174 -10.56 10.13 18.68
CA THR A 174 -10.86 11.00 17.54
C THR A 174 -10.28 10.46 16.22
N LEU A 175 -9.03 10.01 16.25
CA LEU A 175 -8.34 9.47 15.06
C LEU A 175 -8.98 8.17 14.57
N SER A 176 -9.39 7.29 15.50
CA SER A 176 -9.95 5.97 15.15
C SER A 176 -11.33 6.04 14.49
N VAL A 177 -12.08 7.13 14.70
CA VAL A 177 -13.39 7.35 14.07
C VAL A 177 -13.32 8.30 12.87
N SER A 178 -12.13 8.80 12.54
CA SER A 178 -11.91 9.71 11.42
C SER A 178 -12.03 8.98 10.08
N ASP A 179 -12.69 9.60 9.10
CA ASP A 179 -12.71 9.12 7.71
C ASP A 179 -11.36 9.32 6.98
N THR A 180 -10.40 9.99 7.62
CA THR A 180 -9.07 10.22 7.07
C THR A 180 -8.09 9.24 7.70
N PRO A 181 -7.45 8.36 6.91
CA PRO A 181 -6.44 7.44 7.43
C PRO A 181 -5.33 8.18 8.16
N SER A 182 -4.96 7.67 9.33
CA SER A 182 -4.04 8.35 10.24
C SER A 182 -2.80 7.51 10.51
N ILE A 183 -1.63 8.10 10.27
CA ILE A 183 -0.33 7.50 10.59
C ILE A 183 0.30 8.31 11.70
N ILE A 184 0.62 7.66 12.81
CA ILE A 184 1.31 8.29 13.94
C ILE A 184 2.82 8.15 13.74
N CYS A 185 3.53 9.27 13.84
CA CYS A 185 4.98 9.33 14.01
C CYS A 185 5.29 9.73 15.45
N VAL A 186 6.34 9.20 16.01
CA VAL A 186 6.78 9.52 17.37
C VAL A 186 8.13 10.22 17.36
N ASP A 187 8.36 11.03 18.38
CA ASP A 187 9.65 11.70 18.56
C ASP A 187 10.74 10.74 19.06
N LEU A 188 11.99 11.16 18.94
CA LEU A 188 13.12 10.49 19.55
C LEU A 188 12.97 10.52 21.06
N PRO A 189 13.09 9.39 21.79
CA PRO A 189 13.02 9.41 23.26
C PRO A 189 14.12 10.30 23.85
N VAL A 190 13.83 10.90 25.00
CA VAL A 190 14.76 11.88 25.66
C VAL A 190 16.17 11.32 25.83
N ASP A 191 16.28 10.03 26.19
CA ASP A 191 17.54 9.32 26.39
C ASP A 191 18.06 8.63 25.11
N GLY A 192 17.38 8.83 23.97
CA GLY A 192 17.67 8.15 22.68
C GLY A 192 18.79 8.79 21.85
N LYS A 193 19.32 9.93 22.29
CA LYS A 193 20.39 10.62 21.57
C LYS A 193 21.76 10.00 21.94
N SER A 194 22.32 9.22 21.02
CA SER A 194 23.68 8.71 21.13
C SER A 194 24.58 9.43 20.13
N LEU A 195 25.72 9.96 20.61
CA LEU A 195 26.74 10.60 19.78
C LEU A 195 28.02 9.76 19.86
N THR A 196 28.18 8.84 18.91
CA THR A 196 29.37 7.99 18.81
C THR A 196 30.48 8.66 18.01
N GLY A 197 30.19 9.76 17.34
CA GLY A 197 31.07 10.45 16.41
C GLY A 197 31.11 9.83 15.00
N HIS A 198 30.30 8.80 14.75
CA HIS A 198 30.14 8.16 13.45
C HIS A 198 28.72 8.38 12.91
N ALA A 199 28.57 9.27 11.95
CA ALA A 199 27.26 9.70 11.44
C ALA A 199 26.33 8.55 11.02
N MET A 200 26.87 7.48 10.38
CA MET A 200 26.06 6.33 10.01
C MET A 200 25.60 5.49 11.21
N VAL A 201 26.44 5.37 12.24
CA VAL A 201 26.10 4.65 13.47
C VAL A 201 25.06 5.45 14.25
N ASP A 202 25.28 6.77 14.41
CA ASP A 202 24.36 7.66 15.12
C ASP A 202 22.99 7.69 14.42
N ARG A 203 22.97 7.72 13.08
CA ARG A 203 21.73 7.58 12.29
C ARG A 203 21.00 6.28 12.58
N ARG A 204 21.73 5.15 12.63
CA ARG A 204 21.11 3.84 12.88
C ARG A 204 20.55 3.74 14.29
N ILE A 205 21.29 4.24 15.29
CA ILE A 205 20.85 4.28 16.68
C ILE A 205 19.59 5.14 16.82
N ALA A 206 19.56 6.32 16.21
CA ALA A 206 18.40 7.20 16.26
C ALA A 206 17.14 6.54 15.65
N LEU A 207 17.27 5.88 14.50
CA LEU A 207 16.15 5.13 13.89
C LEU A 207 15.61 4.04 14.83
N LEU A 208 16.51 3.23 15.42
CA LEU A 208 16.13 2.19 16.37
C LEU A 208 15.47 2.76 17.63
N SER A 209 15.92 3.92 18.10
CA SER A 209 15.34 4.58 19.26
C SER A 209 13.93 5.12 18.98
N ILE A 210 13.67 5.64 17.77
CA ILE A 210 12.34 6.05 17.34
C ILE A 210 11.41 4.82 17.27
N GLU A 211 11.88 3.69 16.70
CA GLU A 211 11.11 2.45 16.67
C GLU A 211 10.78 1.94 18.06
N GLN A 212 11.74 1.97 18.97
CA GLN A 212 11.50 1.63 20.37
C GLN A 212 10.40 2.51 20.97
N ASN A 213 10.41 3.82 20.70
CA ASN A 213 9.38 4.75 21.19
C ASN A 213 8.00 4.47 20.54
N ALA A 214 7.96 4.01 19.29
CA ALA A 214 6.74 3.56 18.65
C ALA A 214 6.13 2.35 19.40
N TRP A 215 6.94 1.39 19.81
CA TRP A 215 6.50 0.26 20.63
C TRP A 215 6.07 0.68 22.05
N VAL A 216 6.73 1.70 22.63
CA VAL A 216 6.30 2.28 23.90
C VAL A 216 4.91 2.91 23.77
N LEU A 217 4.64 3.63 22.69
CA LEU A 217 3.28 4.13 22.41
C LEU A 217 2.28 2.99 22.24
N ALA A 218 2.59 1.98 21.43
CA ALA A 218 1.73 0.82 21.20
C ALA A 218 1.40 0.06 22.51
N SER A 219 2.32 0.06 23.47
CA SER A 219 2.05 -0.57 24.79
C SER A 219 1.01 0.18 25.64
N LYS A 220 0.66 1.41 25.28
CA LYS A 220 -0.31 2.24 26.01
C LYS A 220 -1.73 2.09 25.46
N ASP A 221 -1.86 1.70 24.18
CA ASP A 221 -3.17 1.59 23.53
C ASP A 221 -3.10 0.58 22.38
N ASP A 222 -3.95 -0.44 22.44
CA ASP A 222 -3.97 -1.56 21.47
C ASP A 222 -4.35 -1.15 20.05
N ARG A 223 -4.89 0.05 19.84
CA ARG A 223 -5.17 0.63 18.52
C ARG A 223 -3.89 1.06 17.80
N CYS A 224 -2.81 1.27 18.50
CA CYS A 224 -1.52 1.70 17.96
C CYS A 224 -0.74 0.51 17.41
N VAL A 225 -1.03 0.08 16.19
CA VAL A 225 -0.31 -1.01 15.52
C VAL A 225 0.98 -0.48 14.91
N VAL A 226 2.12 -1.05 15.30
CA VAL A 226 3.44 -0.63 14.76
C VAL A 226 3.65 -1.26 13.39
N VAL A 227 3.93 -0.43 12.39
CA VAL A 227 4.19 -0.83 11.00
C VAL A 227 5.52 -0.26 10.50
N GLY A 228 6.30 -1.06 9.78
CA GLY A 228 7.65 -0.70 9.36
C GLY A 228 7.87 -0.73 7.85
N SER A 229 7.00 -1.37 7.09
CA SER A 229 7.13 -1.50 5.63
C SER A 229 6.17 -0.59 4.88
N LYS A 230 6.54 -0.27 3.62
CA LYS A 230 5.66 0.49 2.72
C LYS A 230 4.36 -0.26 2.46
N THR A 231 4.43 -1.59 2.33
CA THR A 231 3.26 -2.45 2.08
C THR A 231 2.28 -2.42 3.26
N GLU A 232 2.78 -2.49 4.51
CA GLU A 232 1.93 -2.38 5.70
C GLU A 232 1.27 -1.01 5.81
N LEU A 233 2.01 0.09 5.54
CA LEU A 233 1.45 1.44 5.53
C LEU A 233 0.37 1.60 4.44
N ASP A 234 0.62 1.11 3.22
CA ASP A 234 -0.34 1.16 2.14
C ASP A 234 -1.63 0.40 2.49
N TRP A 235 -1.49 -0.77 3.12
CA TRP A 235 -2.62 -1.55 3.61
C TRP A 235 -3.40 -0.80 4.70
N ALA A 236 -2.72 -0.24 5.71
CA ALA A 236 -3.36 0.51 6.79
C ALA A 236 -4.12 1.74 6.27
N ILE A 237 -3.53 2.50 5.33
CA ILE A 237 -4.17 3.64 4.68
C ILE A 237 -5.47 3.22 3.98
N LYS A 238 -5.44 2.12 3.22
CA LYS A 238 -6.60 1.63 2.45
C LYS A 238 -7.73 1.12 3.33
N HIS A 239 -7.41 0.55 4.46
CA HIS A 239 -8.39 -0.01 5.41
C HIS A 239 -8.77 0.96 6.52
N ASN A 240 -8.25 2.19 6.48
CA ASN A 240 -8.45 3.22 7.51
C ASN A 240 -8.05 2.74 8.92
N GLU A 241 -6.99 1.93 8.99
CA GLU A 241 -6.44 1.43 10.25
C GLU A 241 -5.44 2.41 10.84
N LEU A 242 -5.59 2.71 12.12
CA LEU A 242 -4.65 3.56 12.86
C LEU A 242 -3.34 2.81 13.08
N CYS A 243 -2.22 3.39 12.64
CA CYS A 243 -0.92 2.77 12.79
C CYS A 243 0.16 3.74 13.28
N VAL A 244 1.22 3.18 13.84
CA VAL A 244 2.43 3.90 14.29
C VAL A 244 3.59 3.51 13.40
N TRP A 245 4.24 4.47 12.80
CA TRP A 245 5.32 4.21 11.86
C TRP A 245 6.65 3.91 12.54
N ALA A 246 7.25 2.77 12.19
CA ALA A 246 8.61 2.37 12.54
C ALA A 246 9.54 2.67 11.34
N PRO A 247 10.40 3.71 11.41
CA PRO A 247 11.01 4.33 10.23
C PRO A 247 12.18 3.57 9.59
N SER A 248 12.88 2.70 10.33
CA SER A 248 14.20 2.19 9.92
C SER A 248 14.20 1.59 8.54
N LYS A 249 13.30 0.65 8.24
CA LYS A 249 13.29 -0.05 6.97
C LYS A 249 13.08 0.92 5.81
N MET A 250 12.04 1.73 5.86
CA MET A 250 11.70 2.65 4.77
C MET A 250 12.79 3.71 4.54
N VAL A 251 13.38 4.24 5.61
CA VAL A 251 14.45 5.27 5.51
C VAL A 251 15.75 4.68 4.96
N LEU A 252 16.09 3.44 5.33
CA LEU A 252 17.31 2.79 4.86
C LEU A 252 17.21 2.25 3.43
N ASP A 253 16.01 1.82 3.03
CA ASP A 253 15.75 1.27 1.70
C ASP A 253 15.40 2.36 0.67
N ALA A 254 15.17 3.61 1.12
CA ALA A 254 14.76 4.70 0.25
C ALA A 254 15.85 5.08 -0.77
N THR A 255 15.49 5.18 -2.05
CA THR A 255 16.37 5.72 -3.10
C THR A 255 16.61 7.23 -2.93
N GLN A 256 15.65 7.93 -2.32
CA GLN A 256 15.75 9.34 -1.94
C GLN A 256 15.45 9.47 -0.44
N PRO A 257 16.43 9.17 0.42
CA PRO A 257 16.24 9.25 1.87
C PRO A 257 16.04 10.69 2.35
N PRO A 258 15.50 10.90 3.57
CA PRO A 258 15.40 12.22 4.17
C PRO A 258 16.77 12.89 4.24
N LYS A 259 16.85 14.18 3.89
CA LYS A 259 18.12 14.95 3.78
C LYS A 259 18.66 15.39 5.12
N GLY A 260 17.79 15.57 6.13
CA GLY A 260 18.15 16.01 7.47
C GLY A 260 18.68 14.89 8.36
N PRO A 261 19.18 15.23 9.57
CA PRO A 261 19.50 14.23 10.57
C PRO A 261 18.24 13.49 11.01
N VAL A 262 18.34 12.20 11.29
CA VAL A 262 17.19 11.38 11.74
C VAL A 262 16.66 11.84 13.11
N SER A 263 17.51 12.52 13.90
CA SER A 263 17.09 13.16 15.15
C SER A 263 16.11 14.34 14.94
N ASP A 264 15.99 14.86 13.72
CA ASP A 264 14.91 15.76 13.33
C ASP A 264 13.67 14.93 12.93
N THR A 265 12.90 14.56 13.91
CA THR A 265 11.73 13.69 13.75
C THR A 265 10.58 14.38 13.02
N LEU A 266 10.47 15.72 13.10
CA LEU A 266 9.53 16.50 12.28
C LEU A 266 9.93 16.47 10.80
N GLY A 267 11.20 16.66 10.49
CA GLY A 267 11.71 16.53 9.11
C GLY A 267 11.52 15.12 8.56
N LEU A 268 11.63 14.10 9.42
CA LEU A 268 11.35 12.72 9.07
C LEU A 268 9.85 12.47 8.79
N ALA A 269 8.96 13.01 9.61
CA ALA A 269 7.51 12.95 9.41
C ALA A 269 7.06 13.71 8.14
N LEU A 270 7.67 14.84 7.83
CA LEU A 270 7.47 15.59 6.60
C LEU A 270 7.91 14.78 5.36
N TRP A 271 9.09 14.15 5.43
CA TRP A 271 9.55 13.27 4.36
C TRP A 271 8.55 12.13 4.09
N LEU A 272 8.02 11.50 5.14
CA LEU A 272 6.96 10.50 5.02
C LEU A 272 5.69 11.10 4.41
N GLY A 273 5.26 12.27 4.89
CA GLY A 273 4.09 12.98 4.42
C GLY A 273 4.15 13.30 2.93
N HIS A 274 5.29 13.81 2.44
CA HIS A 274 5.52 14.04 1.01
C HIS A 274 5.54 12.72 0.22
N SER A 275 6.19 11.69 0.74
CA SER A 275 6.26 10.37 0.08
C SER A 275 4.90 9.71 -0.09
N LEU A 276 3.96 9.94 0.82
CA LEU A 276 2.61 9.41 0.82
C LEU A 276 1.56 10.38 0.29
N ASN A 277 1.95 11.57 -0.20
CA ASN A 277 1.03 12.64 -0.59
C ASN A 277 -0.01 12.94 0.49
N ALA A 278 0.43 13.04 1.75
CA ALA A 278 -0.43 13.27 2.89
C ALA A 278 -1.24 14.58 2.77
N LYS A 279 -2.36 14.67 3.47
CA LYS A 279 -3.17 15.91 3.52
C LYS A 279 -2.44 17.00 4.30
N HIS A 280 -1.87 16.63 5.43
CA HIS A 280 -1.08 17.47 6.33
C HIS A 280 -0.25 16.60 7.28
N VAL A 281 0.73 17.24 7.92
CA VAL A 281 1.48 16.72 9.07
C VAL A 281 1.10 17.55 10.28
N MET A 282 0.48 16.96 11.28
CA MET A 282 0.12 17.63 12.52
C MET A 282 1.13 17.30 13.62
N ALA A 283 1.84 18.29 14.10
CA ALA A 283 2.82 18.15 15.19
C ALA A 283 2.17 18.55 16.51
N ILE A 284 2.03 17.58 17.43
CA ILE A 284 1.42 17.79 18.76
C ILE A 284 2.52 17.74 19.82
N GLY A 285 2.65 18.86 20.56
CA GLY A 285 3.62 19.03 21.62
C GLY A 285 4.86 19.84 21.22
N SER A 286 5.95 19.63 21.95
CA SER A 286 7.19 20.39 21.80
C SER A 286 8.25 19.59 21.07
N PHE A 287 8.84 20.16 20.04
CA PHE A 287 9.90 19.56 19.24
C PHE A 287 11.14 20.45 19.20
N ASP A 288 12.32 19.84 19.14
CA ASP A 288 13.61 20.57 19.11
C ASP A 288 13.87 21.26 17.76
N SER A 289 13.13 20.95 16.70
CA SER A 289 13.31 21.53 15.38
C SER A 289 12.10 22.34 14.93
N GLU A 290 12.38 23.47 14.27
CA GLU A 290 11.37 24.26 13.56
C GLU A 290 11.39 23.86 12.08
N GLN A 291 10.23 23.65 11.51
CA GLN A 291 10.04 23.33 10.08
C GLN A 291 9.15 24.39 9.44
N ASP A 292 9.63 24.96 8.34
CA ASP A 292 8.86 25.90 7.51
C ASP A 292 8.38 25.18 6.24
N ASP A 293 7.33 24.37 6.40
CA ASP A 293 6.71 23.60 5.32
C ASP A 293 5.19 23.78 5.40
N PRO A 294 4.52 24.13 4.29
CA PRO A 294 3.07 24.36 4.28
C PRO A 294 2.24 23.13 4.66
N LEU A 295 2.84 21.93 4.64
CA LEU A 295 2.17 20.69 5.02
C LEU A 295 2.02 20.56 6.54
N ILE A 296 2.85 21.27 7.34
CA ILE A 296 2.90 21.09 8.78
C ILE A 296 1.96 22.03 9.53
N LEU A 297 1.30 21.48 10.56
CA LEU A 297 0.42 22.20 11.48
C LEU A 297 0.87 21.90 12.91
N PHE A 298 1.19 22.95 13.67
CA PHE A 298 1.58 22.80 15.08
C PHE A 298 0.38 22.90 16.02
N ARG A 299 0.35 22.05 17.04
CA ARG A 299 -0.66 22.02 18.10
C ARG A 299 -0.01 21.88 19.47
N GLY A 300 -0.55 22.56 20.47
CA GLY A 300 -0.17 22.35 21.88
C GLY A 300 -0.72 21.04 22.43
N VAL A 301 -0.13 20.61 23.56
CA VAL A 301 -0.63 19.43 24.28
C VAL A 301 -1.88 19.82 25.09
N GLY A 302 -3.04 19.46 24.59
CA GLY A 302 -4.33 19.76 25.23
C GLY A 302 -5.46 18.89 24.69
N PRO A 303 -6.63 18.87 25.31
CA PRO A 303 -7.77 18.07 24.85
C PRO A 303 -8.20 18.41 23.41
N ASP A 304 -8.02 19.67 23.02
CA ASP A 304 -8.46 20.24 21.73
C ASP A 304 -7.33 20.22 20.66
N ALA A 305 -6.30 19.39 20.84
CA ALA A 305 -5.21 19.30 19.86
C ALA A 305 -5.65 18.64 18.54
N LEU A 306 -6.68 17.79 18.60
CA LEU A 306 -7.29 17.09 17.47
C LEU A 306 -8.78 17.38 17.35
#